data_c53cbf63d9a04ac7de26c09a38f77cac
#
_entry.id   c53cbf63d9a04ac7de26c09a38f77cac
#
_cell.length_a   1.000
_cell.length_b   1.000
_cell.length_c   1.000
_cell.angle_alpha   90.00
_cell.angle_beta   90.00
_cell.angle_gamma   90.00
#
_symmetry.space_group_name_H-M   'P 1'
#
loop_
_entity.id
_entity.type
_entity.pdbx_description
1 polymer ?
#
loop_
_entity_poly.entity_id
_entity_poly.type
_entity_poly.pdbx_seq_one_letter_code
_entity_poly.pdbx_strand_id
1 'polypeptide(L)'
;MLDLVEVNQQITKMATEDHLIADDMAERLALAVERLHLESARWQAFVDKLAMSKTSWLVATINEPPNRTYSLPRRPEMVTVVAADGSQIMPSHHEVVPAFLLNIATVVLHYGNGGGAAFASTPSLFYRDEDLYLDYGGERVQVTGDLLGLRRTLMEFGSLIEQAVAARNGGDAVCALSDGSLILWQLEGRPPDYQESMLTDYLACLEQSNRQGIPIIGYISRPRSRDVVNALRVGLCPEEAPNYDHCPYERDERPPCAQIEGLTDRRLFASLLKAGERSQVFGSTSRILDRYGAHRIGFFYLHVGSEIVRIELPQWASTNAALLDLVHAVAYDQAQKGMGYPVALAEAHQQAVVRGAERDLFYDMVTAVFRQRGAVMAVSPKNLRKRRMTV
;
A
#
# COMPACT_ATOMS: atom_id res chain seq x y z
N MET A 1 14.68 -21.61 23.89
CA MET A 1 15.63 -21.74 22.75
C MET A 1 14.83 -22.42 21.65
N LEU A 2 14.95 -21.99 20.41
CA LEU A 2 14.23 -22.60 19.28
C LEU A 2 14.89 -23.95 18.95
N ASP A 3 14.10 -25.01 18.85
CA ASP A 3 14.58 -26.32 18.39
C ASP A 3 14.67 -26.32 16.85
N LEU A 4 15.89 -26.11 16.35
CA LEU A 4 16.14 -26.03 14.91
C LEU A 4 16.01 -27.39 14.20
N VAL A 5 16.15 -28.51 14.90
CA VAL A 5 15.97 -29.85 14.32
C VAL A 5 14.49 -30.10 14.04
N GLU A 6 13.64 -29.82 15.01
CA GLU A 6 12.19 -29.90 14.86
C GLU A 6 11.70 -28.98 13.73
N VAL A 7 12.19 -27.71 13.69
CA VAL A 7 11.85 -26.74 12.63
C VAL A 7 12.28 -27.26 11.27
N ASN A 8 13.48 -27.84 11.12
CA ASN A 8 13.95 -28.37 9.84
C ASN A 8 13.10 -29.55 9.32
N GLN A 9 12.61 -30.41 10.22
CA GLN A 9 11.68 -31.49 9.84
C GLN A 9 10.36 -30.92 9.31
N GLN A 10 9.82 -29.88 9.96
CA GLN A 10 8.59 -29.21 9.54
C GLN A 10 8.79 -28.51 8.19
N ILE A 11 9.93 -27.87 7.94
CA ILE A 11 10.27 -27.26 6.65
C ILE A 11 10.36 -28.32 5.55
N THR A 12 10.95 -29.49 5.82
CA THR A 12 11.04 -30.57 4.84
C THR A 12 9.66 -31.10 4.45
N LYS A 13 8.76 -31.27 5.43
CA LYS A 13 7.37 -31.65 5.17
C LYS A 13 6.64 -30.59 4.34
N MET A 14 6.77 -29.32 4.71
CA MET A 14 6.22 -28.18 3.94
C MET A 14 6.67 -28.19 2.49
N ALA A 15 7.96 -28.40 2.22
CA ALA A 15 8.51 -28.42 0.86
C ALA A 15 7.95 -29.60 0.03
N THR A 16 7.64 -30.74 0.65
CA THR A 16 7.03 -31.88 -0.04
C THR A 16 5.58 -31.61 -0.41
N GLU A 17 4.84 -30.93 0.45
CA GLU A 17 3.44 -30.55 0.20
C GLU A 17 3.32 -29.43 -0.85
N ASP A 18 4.32 -28.56 -0.97
CA ASP A 18 4.32 -27.41 -1.89
C ASP A 18 4.31 -27.83 -3.38
N HIS A 19 4.89 -28.97 -3.75
CA HIS A 19 4.86 -29.47 -5.12
C HIS A 19 3.44 -29.77 -5.62
N LEU A 20 2.60 -30.38 -4.81
CA LEU A 20 1.20 -30.69 -5.17
C LEU A 20 0.37 -29.42 -5.34
N ILE A 21 0.65 -28.41 -4.50
CA ILE A 21 0.01 -27.10 -4.58
C ILE A 21 0.45 -26.37 -5.84
N ALA A 22 1.73 -26.50 -6.24
CA ALA A 22 2.27 -25.84 -7.43
C ALA A 22 1.61 -26.34 -8.73
N ASP A 23 1.39 -27.64 -8.88
CA ASP A 23 0.75 -28.22 -10.06
C ASP A 23 -0.72 -27.76 -10.19
N ASP A 24 -1.51 -27.82 -9.14
CA ASP A 24 -2.89 -27.32 -9.12
C ASP A 24 -2.94 -25.82 -9.44
N MET A 25 -1.97 -25.05 -8.95
CA MET A 25 -1.89 -23.62 -9.24
C MET A 25 -1.52 -23.31 -10.69
N ALA A 26 -0.74 -24.16 -11.36
CA ALA A 26 -0.42 -24.03 -12.78
C ALA A 26 -1.67 -24.27 -13.66
N GLU A 27 -2.45 -25.30 -13.36
CA GLU A 27 -3.72 -25.57 -14.05
C GLU A 27 -4.72 -24.41 -13.88
N ARG A 28 -4.87 -23.91 -12.66
CA ARG A 28 -5.71 -22.74 -12.37
C ARG A 28 -5.26 -21.50 -13.13
N LEU A 29 -3.95 -21.27 -13.25
CA LEU A 29 -3.39 -20.15 -13.99
C LEU A 29 -3.70 -20.28 -15.50
N ALA A 30 -3.53 -21.45 -16.09
CA ALA A 30 -3.86 -21.70 -17.48
C ALA A 30 -5.33 -21.39 -17.76
N LEU A 31 -6.25 -21.86 -16.91
CA LEU A 31 -7.68 -21.58 -17.02
C LEU A 31 -7.98 -20.07 -16.86
N ALA A 32 -7.31 -19.39 -15.93
CA ALA A 32 -7.50 -17.96 -15.73
C ALA A 32 -7.04 -17.14 -16.95
N VAL A 33 -5.93 -17.52 -17.58
CA VAL A 33 -5.42 -16.88 -18.80
C VAL A 33 -6.38 -17.10 -19.97
N GLU A 34 -6.86 -18.34 -20.17
CA GLU A 34 -7.86 -18.65 -21.17
C GLU A 34 -9.13 -17.79 -20.96
N ARG A 35 -9.62 -17.76 -19.72
CA ARG A 35 -10.80 -16.96 -19.38
C ARG A 35 -10.58 -15.47 -19.61
N LEU A 36 -9.42 -14.94 -19.29
CA LEU A 36 -9.06 -13.56 -19.56
C LEU A 36 -9.15 -13.23 -21.06
N HIS A 37 -8.66 -14.09 -21.92
CA HIS A 37 -8.76 -13.90 -23.38
C HIS A 37 -10.20 -13.97 -23.88
N LEU A 38 -10.99 -14.91 -23.40
CA LEU A 38 -12.41 -15.02 -23.73
C LEU A 38 -13.19 -13.77 -23.33
N GLU A 39 -13.01 -13.29 -22.08
CA GLU A 39 -13.69 -12.09 -21.59
C GLU A 39 -13.17 -10.82 -22.26
N SER A 40 -11.93 -10.77 -22.69
CA SER A 40 -11.38 -9.66 -23.46
C SER A 40 -12.03 -9.52 -24.84
N ALA A 41 -12.33 -10.62 -25.49
CA ALA A 41 -13.01 -10.61 -26.80
C ALA A 41 -14.45 -10.09 -26.72
N ARG A 42 -15.09 -10.15 -25.56
CA ARG A 42 -16.47 -9.68 -25.31
C ARG A 42 -16.54 -8.75 -24.09
N TRP A 43 -15.55 -7.90 -23.93
CA TRP A 43 -15.33 -7.16 -22.69
C TRP A 43 -16.50 -6.26 -22.26
N GLN A 44 -17.28 -5.67 -23.21
CA GLN A 44 -18.48 -4.89 -22.86
C GLN A 44 -19.53 -5.76 -22.15
N ALA A 45 -19.88 -6.92 -22.72
CA ALA A 45 -20.81 -7.85 -22.10
C ALA A 45 -20.29 -8.38 -20.75
N PHE A 46 -18.97 -8.50 -20.63
CA PHE A 46 -18.34 -8.86 -19.36
C PHE A 46 -18.50 -7.76 -18.31
N VAL A 47 -18.30 -6.49 -18.67
CA VAL A 47 -18.56 -5.33 -17.79
C VAL A 47 -20.01 -5.29 -17.33
N ASP A 48 -20.97 -5.52 -18.24
CA ASP A 48 -22.40 -5.56 -17.89
C ASP A 48 -22.69 -6.67 -16.87
N LYS A 49 -22.11 -7.86 -17.07
CA LYS A 49 -22.19 -8.97 -16.13
C LYS A 49 -21.61 -8.64 -14.76
N LEU A 50 -20.45 -7.98 -14.72
CA LEU A 50 -19.83 -7.51 -13.47
C LEU A 50 -20.72 -6.52 -12.74
N ALA A 51 -21.33 -5.58 -13.46
CA ALA A 51 -22.24 -4.57 -12.91
C ALA A 51 -23.51 -5.18 -12.28
N MET A 52 -24.00 -6.29 -12.86
CA MET A 52 -25.18 -7.02 -12.34
C MET A 52 -24.81 -8.00 -11.20
N SER A 53 -23.53 -8.29 -10.99
CA SER A 53 -23.09 -9.27 -9.99
C SER A 53 -23.14 -8.73 -8.57
N LYS A 54 -23.48 -9.60 -7.62
CA LYS A 54 -23.32 -9.36 -6.18
C LYS A 54 -22.29 -10.34 -5.63
N THR A 55 -21.16 -9.83 -5.18
CA THR A 55 -20.06 -10.62 -4.63
C THR A 55 -19.71 -10.17 -3.21
N SER A 56 -19.22 -11.09 -2.38
CA SER A 56 -18.67 -10.78 -1.06
C SER A 56 -17.19 -10.35 -1.11
N TRP A 57 -16.57 -10.39 -2.29
CA TRP A 57 -15.19 -10.00 -2.51
C TRP A 57 -15.08 -8.79 -3.45
N LEU A 58 -13.95 -8.11 -3.37
CA LEU A 58 -13.63 -7.00 -4.27
C LEU A 58 -13.45 -7.51 -5.70
N VAL A 59 -13.99 -6.76 -6.65
CA VAL A 59 -13.92 -7.04 -8.07
C VAL A 59 -13.33 -5.81 -8.77
N ALA A 60 -12.43 -6.03 -9.73
CA ALA A 60 -11.91 -4.93 -10.54
C ALA A 60 -13.01 -4.36 -11.46
N THR A 61 -13.09 -3.03 -11.55
CA THR A 61 -13.83 -2.38 -12.63
C THR A 61 -12.97 -2.30 -13.88
N ILE A 62 -13.56 -2.48 -15.04
CA ILE A 62 -12.89 -2.69 -16.32
C ILE A 62 -13.40 -1.66 -17.32
N ASN A 63 -12.48 -0.88 -17.93
CA ASN A 63 -12.81 0.18 -18.88
C ASN A 63 -12.27 -0.10 -20.30
N GLU A 64 -11.47 -1.15 -20.45
CA GLU A 64 -10.86 -1.60 -21.70
C GLU A 64 -10.77 -3.13 -21.71
N PRO A 65 -10.46 -3.82 -22.84
CA PRO A 65 -10.22 -5.26 -22.80
C PRO A 65 -9.22 -5.66 -21.71
N PRO A 66 -9.57 -6.55 -20.76
CA PRO A 66 -8.76 -6.81 -19.55
C PRO A 66 -7.36 -7.40 -19.83
N ASN A 67 -7.12 -7.94 -21.01
CA ASN A 67 -5.80 -8.42 -21.43
C ASN A 67 -4.94 -7.36 -22.14
N ARG A 68 -5.41 -6.10 -22.22
CA ARG A 68 -4.66 -5.05 -22.89
C ARG A 68 -3.41 -4.68 -22.12
N THR A 69 -2.28 -4.56 -22.83
CA THR A 69 -0.98 -4.20 -22.29
C THR A 69 -0.42 -2.95 -22.96
N TYR A 70 0.48 -2.26 -22.27
CA TYR A 70 1.10 -1.03 -22.74
C TYR A 70 2.60 -1.10 -22.54
N SER A 71 3.34 -0.79 -23.59
CA SER A 71 4.80 -0.75 -23.55
C SER A 71 5.31 0.42 -22.71
N LEU A 72 6.53 0.28 -22.18
CA LEU A 72 7.19 1.30 -21.37
C LEU A 72 7.36 2.61 -22.16
N PRO A 73 6.81 3.73 -21.69
CA PRO A 73 7.04 5.04 -22.26
C PRO A 73 8.43 5.59 -21.89
N ARG A 74 8.92 6.54 -22.67
CA ARG A 74 10.18 7.22 -22.37
C ARG A 74 10.03 8.11 -21.13
N ARG A 75 10.89 7.91 -20.12
CA ARG A 75 10.95 8.80 -18.97
C ARG A 75 11.49 10.18 -19.41
N PRO A 76 10.90 11.30 -18.93
CA PRO A 76 11.49 12.62 -19.11
C PRO A 76 12.93 12.67 -18.57
N GLU A 77 13.81 13.41 -19.23
CA GLU A 77 15.19 13.57 -18.76
C GLU A 77 15.22 14.30 -17.42
N MET A 78 14.43 15.38 -17.34
CA MET A 78 14.28 16.19 -16.12
C MET A 78 13.00 15.76 -15.40
N VAL A 79 13.16 15.16 -14.23
CA VAL A 79 12.06 14.75 -13.35
C VAL A 79 12.55 14.76 -11.92
N THR A 80 11.71 15.24 -11.03
CA THR A 80 11.91 15.16 -9.59
C THR A 80 11.01 14.07 -9.01
N VAL A 81 11.59 13.19 -8.23
CA VAL A 81 10.89 12.13 -7.52
C VAL A 81 10.96 12.43 -6.03
N VAL A 82 9.80 12.45 -5.39
CA VAL A 82 9.67 12.70 -3.95
C VAL A 82 9.10 11.44 -3.30
N ALA A 83 9.67 11.05 -2.16
CA ALA A 83 9.16 9.96 -1.35
C ALA A 83 9.15 10.35 0.12
N ALA A 84 8.28 9.73 0.90
CA ALA A 84 8.25 9.86 2.36
C ALA A 84 7.98 8.50 2.97
N ASP A 85 8.54 8.28 4.16
CA ASP A 85 8.26 7.14 5.03
C ASP A 85 8.32 7.57 6.49
N GLY A 86 7.75 6.77 7.37
CA GLY A 86 7.70 7.09 8.78
C GLY A 86 7.97 5.89 9.67
N SER A 87 8.54 6.15 10.82
CA SER A 87 8.66 5.19 11.90
C SER A 87 8.10 5.73 13.20
N GLN A 88 7.94 4.87 14.19
CA GLN A 88 7.30 5.24 15.44
C GLN A 88 7.94 4.58 16.65
N ILE A 89 7.95 5.33 17.77
CA ILE A 89 8.12 4.76 19.11
C ILE A 89 6.73 4.70 19.74
N MET A 90 6.26 3.48 20.01
CA MET A 90 4.93 3.25 20.58
C MET A 90 4.83 3.75 22.02
N PRO A 91 3.64 4.22 22.45
CA PRO A 91 3.42 4.50 23.87
C PRO A 91 3.58 3.22 24.69
N SER A 92 4.25 3.32 25.82
CA SER A 92 4.48 2.18 26.70
C SER A 92 3.96 2.49 28.12
N HIS A 93 3.12 1.61 28.64
CA HIS A 93 2.63 1.69 30.03
C HIS A 93 3.73 1.41 31.09
N HIS A 94 4.90 0.97 30.64
CA HIS A 94 6.05 0.68 31.51
C HIS A 94 7.01 1.86 31.63
N GLU A 95 6.77 2.90 30.85
CA GLU A 95 7.60 4.10 30.82
C GLU A 95 7.03 5.18 31.74
N VAL A 96 7.86 6.14 32.04
CA VAL A 96 7.62 7.17 33.04
C VAL A 96 6.47 8.11 32.68
N VAL A 97 6.34 8.43 31.40
CA VAL A 97 5.33 9.34 30.85
C VAL A 97 4.72 8.69 29.63
N PRO A 98 3.38 8.70 29.53
CA PRO A 98 2.74 8.25 28.30
C PRO A 98 3.08 9.25 27.19
N ALA A 99 3.84 8.79 26.20
CA ALA A 99 4.20 9.55 25.02
C ALA A 99 4.48 8.60 23.87
N PHE A 100 4.30 9.09 22.64
CA PHE A 100 4.81 8.41 21.45
C PHE A 100 5.54 9.40 20.56
N LEU A 101 6.43 8.88 19.72
CA LEU A 101 7.18 9.66 18.75
C LEU A 101 6.89 9.13 17.36
N LEU A 102 6.64 10.02 16.41
CA LEU A 102 6.62 9.74 14.99
C LEU A 102 7.84 10.42 14.35
N ASN A 103 8.59 9.68 13.56
CA ASN A 103 9.71 10.21 12.80
C ASN A 103 9.38 10.09 11.31
N ILE A 104 9.15 11.22 10.63
CA ILE A 104 8.82 11.26 9.21
C ILE A 104 10.08 11.69 8.45
N ALA A 105 10.49 10.86 7.51
CA ALA A 105 11.57 11.17 6.59
C ALA A 105 11.03 11.47 5.20
N THR A 106 11.67 12.42 4.53
CA THR A 106 11.39 12.78 3.14
C THR A 106 12.67 12.73 2.31
N VAL A 107 12.52 12.30 1.07
CA VAL A 107 13.59 12.18 0.08
C VAL A 107 13.14 12.88 -1.19
N VAL A 108 13.98 13.76 -1.71
CA VAL A 108 13.77 14.44 -2.99
C VAL A 108 14.95 14.12 -3.90
N LEU A 109 14.68 13.45 -5.02
CA LEU A 109 15.68 13.07 -6.02
C LEU A 109 15.45 13.85 -7.31
N HIS A 110 16.40 14.69 -7.68
CA HIS A 110 16.38 15.44 -8.94
C HIS A 110 17.16 14.68 -10.00
N TYR A 111 16.51 14.38 -11.13
CA TYR A 111 17.15 13.77 -12.30
C TYR A 111 17.24 14.78 -13.42
N GLY A 112 18.35 14.76 -14.18
CA GLY A 112 18.66 15.66 -15.29
C GLY A 112 19.91 16.49 -15.05
N ASN A 113 20.04 17.61 -15.77
CA ASN A 113 21.21 18.48 -15.69
C ASN A 113 21.36 19.08 -14.28
N GLY A 114 22.44 18.74 -13.61
CA GLY A 114 22.73 19.20 -12.25
C GLY A 114 21.98 18.44 -11.17
N GLY A 115 21.53 17.22 -11.45
CA GLY A 115 20.80 16.37 -10.51
C GLY A 115 21.38 16.36 -9.10
N GLY A 116 20.51 16.12 -8.10
CA GLY A 116 20.89 16.12 -6.71
C GLY A 116 19.89 15.34 -5.86
N ALA A 117 20.21 15.17 -4.60
CA ALA A 117 19.34 14.54 -3.62
C ALA A 117 19.27 15.41 -2.36
N ALA A 118 18.05 15.52 -1.80
CA ALA A 118 17.85 16.13 -0.50
C ALA A 118 17.13 15.10 0.41
N PHE A 119 17.59 15.05 1.65
CA PHE A 119 17.08 14.14 2.68
C PHE A 119 16.72 14.97 3.91
N ALA A 120 15.58 14.70 4.50
CA ALA A 120 15.17 15.29 5.76
C ALA A 120 14.52 14.25 6.65
N SER A 121 14.69 14.40 7.96
CA SER A 121 14.01 13.58 8.96
C SER A 121 13.50 14.50 10.06
N THR A 122 12.20 14.40 10.37
CA THR A 122 11.50 15.30 11.29
C THR A 122 10.82 14.47 12.39
N PRO A 123 11.42 14.38 13.59
CA PRO A 123 10.79 13.74 14.72
C PRO A 123 9.72 14.65 15.35
N SER A 124 8.57 14.07 15.68
CA SER A 124 7.46 14.73 16.36
C SER A 124 7.07 13.95 17.61
N LEU A 125 7.11 14.61 18.77
CA LEU A 125 6.78 14.03 20.06
C LEU A 125 5.35 14.40 20.46
N PHE A 126 4.55 13.39 20.80
CA PHE A 126 3.16 13.47 21.18
C PHE A 126 2.99 13.01 22.63
N TYR A 127 2.52 13.89 23.50
CA TYR A 127 2.43 13.64 24.96
C TYR A 127 1.23 14.30 25.63
N ARG A 128 0.51 15.15 24.90
CA ARG A 128 -0.68 15.80 25.44
C ARG A 128 -1.85 14.83 25.44
N ASP A 129 -2.85 15.10 26.26
CA ASP A 129 -4.01 14.26 26.40
C ASP A 129 -4.78 14.09 25.07
N GLU A 130 -4.92 15.18 24.30
CA GLU A 130 -5.50 15.18 22.96
C GLU A 130 -4.67 14.43 21.91
N ASP A 131 -3.39 14.20 22.15
CA ASP A 131 -2.52 13.40 21.29
C ASP A 131 -2.64 11.90 21.58
N LEU A 132 -2.77 11.57 22.87
CA LEU A 132 -2.75 10.21 23.38
C LEU A 132 -4.11 9.53 23.32
N TYR A 133 -5.17 10.31 23.30
CA TYR A 133 -6.54 9.81 23.23
C TYR A 133 -7.33 10.55 22.16
N LEU A 134 -8.22 9.82 21.51
CA LEU A 134 -9.15 10.37 20.54
C LEU A 134 -10.58 9.94 20.89
N ASP A 135 -11.55 10.73 20.43
CA ASP A 135 -12.95 10.33 20.44
C ASP A 135 -13.20 9.39 19.26
N TYR A 136 -13.68 8.20 19.56
CA TYR A 136 -13.87 7.13 18.61
C TYR A 136 -15.26 6.51 18.79
N GLY A 137 -16.22 7.00 18.01
CA GLY A 137 -17.61 6.55 18.10
C GLY A 137 -18.27 6.89 19.44
N GLY A 138 -17.92 8.03 20.05
CA GLY A 138 -18.44 8.49 21.36
C GLY A 138 -17.70 7.90 22.57
N GLU A 139 -16.65 7.12 22.35
CA GLU A 139 -15.78 6.60 23.40
C GLU A 139 -14.38 7.19 23.29
N ARG A 140 -13.78 7.47 24.45
CA ARG A 140 -12.40 7.94 24.53
C ARG A 140 -11.44 6.76 24.46
N VAL A 141 -10.71 6.64 23.34
CA VAL A 141 -9.82 5.51 23.04
C VAL A 141 -8.36 5.97 22.95
N GLN A 142 -7.45 5.18 23.52
CA GLN A 142 -6.02 5.47 23.45
C GLN A 142 -5.48 5.27 22.02
N VAL A 143 -4.66 6.21 21.56
CA VAL A 143 -3.98 6.14 20.25
C VAL A 143 -2.84 5.15 20.30
N THR A 144 -3.13 3.89 19.93
CA THR A 144 -2.19 2.77 19.88
C THR A 144 -2.46 1.90 18.66
N GLY A 145 -1.57 0.98 18.33
CA GLY A 145 -1.76 0.00 17.26
C GLY A 145 -2.12 0.65 15.93
N ASP A 146 -3.25 0.24 15.35
CA ASP A 146 -3.73 0.70 14.04
C ASP A 146 -4.06 2.20 13.99
N LEU A 147 -4.55 2.77 15.11
CA LEU A 147 -4.86 4.20 15.18
C LEU A 147 -3.59 5.04 15.06
N LEU A 148 -2.52 4.62 15.71
CA LEU A 148 -1.22 5.27 15.58
C LEU A 148 -0.62 5.04 14.18
N GLY A 149 -0.77 3.84 13.64
CA GLY A 149 -0.36 3.52 12.27
C GLY A 149 -1.03 4.44 11.24
N LEU A 150 -2.35 4.64 11.35
CA LEU A 150 -3.07 5.54 10.45
C LEU A 150 -2.63 7.00 10.62
N ARG A 151 -2.43 7.49 11.86
CA ARG A 151 -1.91 8.84 12.11
C ARG A 151 -0.53 9.02 11.45
N ARG A 152 0.35 8.03 11.56
CA ARG A 152 1.65 8.02 10.88
C ARG A 152 1.48 8.11 9.37
N THR A 153 0.63 7.28 8.77
CA THR A 153 0.36 7.30 7.32
C THR A 153 -0.12 8.66 6.84
N LEU A 154 -1.01 9.34 7.59
CA LEU A 154 -1.47 10.69 7.22
C LEU A 154 -0.34 11.72 7.30
N MET A 155 0.54 11.64 8.31
CA MET A 155 1.68 12.55 8.41
C MET A 155 2.72 12.29 7.33
N GLU A 156 3.00 11.04 6.99
CA GLU A 156 3.83 10.64 5.84
C GLU A 156 3.28 11.27 4.55
N PHE A 157 1.97 11.10 4.32
CA PHE A 157 1.32 11.57 3.11
C PHE A 157 1.29 13.10 3.04
N GLY A 158 1.01 13.79 4.16
CA GLY A 158 1.08 15.25 4.25
C GLY A 158 2.48 15.79 3.92
N SER A 159 3.52 15.21 4.54
CA SER A 159 4.92 15.59 4.28
C SER A 159 5.34 15.29 2.85
N LEU A 160 4.89 14.16 2.27
CA LEU A 160 5.11 13.82 0.87
C LEU A 160 4.59 14.90 -0.08
N ILE A 161 3.33 15.31 0.11
CA ILE A 161 2.70 16.31 -0.76
C ILE A 161 3.31 17.70 -0.57
N GLU A 162 3.61 18.10 0.66
CA GLU A 162 4.29 19.37 0.94
C GLU A 162 5.63 19.48 0.19
N GLN A 163 6.47 18.44 0.28
CA GLN A 163 7.76 18.39 -0.42
C GLN A 163 7.60 18.31 -1.94
N ALA A 164 6.61 17.57 -2.44
CA ALA A 164 6.34 17.47 -3.87
C ALA A 164 5.87 18.83 -4.46
N VAL A 165 5.04 19.56 -3.74
CA VAL A 165 4.61 20.93 -4.12
C VAL A 165 5.79 21.90 -4.09
N ALA A 166 6.63 21.84 -3.06
CA ALA A 166 7.85 22.67 -2.99
C ALA A 166 8.79 22.38 -4.17
N ALA A 167 8.98 21.11 -4.53
CA ALA A 167 9.80 20.71 -5.67
C ALA A 167 9.22 21.15 -7.03
N ARG A 168 7.89 21.22 -7.17
CA ARG A 168 7.20 21.64 -8.41
C ARG A 168 7.52 23.10 -8.81
N ASN A 169 7.83 23.94 -7.84
CA ASN A 169 8.19 25.34 -8.10
C ASN A 169 9.48 25.50 -8.94
N GLY A 170 10.29 24.44 -9.07
CA GLY A 170 11.47 24.39 -9.94
C GLY A 170 11.18 24.22 -11.43
N GLY A 171 9.91 23.95 -11.82
CA GLY A 171 9.49 23.86 -13.22
C GLY A 171 9.58 22.46 -13.86
N ASP A 172 10.27 21.52 -13.24
CA ASP A 172 10.40 20.14 -13.72
C ASP A 172 9.12 19.31 -13.48
N ALA A 173 8.99 18.18 -14.20
CA ALA A 173 7.99 17.20 -13.87
C ALA A 173 8.28 16.62 -12.47
N VAL A 174 7.23 16.50 -11.64
CA VAL A 174 7.35 15.94 -10.27
C VAL A 174 6.44 14.74 -10.14
N CYS A 175 6.93 13.68 -9.51
CA CYS A 175 6.15 12.53 -9.07
C CYS A 175 6.32 12.31 -7.57
N ALA A 176 5.23 12.05 -6.86
CA ALA A 176 5.23 11.68 -5.46
C ALA A 176 5.05 10.15 -5.33
N LEU A 177 5.93 9.46 -4.60
CA LEU A 177 5.88 8.03 -4.33
C LEU A 177 5.51 7.77 -2.87
N SER A 178 4.48 6.98 -2.67
CA SER A 178 4.03 6.46 -1.37
C SER A 178 4.25 4.94 -1.32
N ASP A 179 4.80 4.43 -0.24
CA ASP A 179 4.92 2.99 -0.02
C ASP A 179 3.58 2.40 0.40
N GLY A 180 3.04 1.52 -0.42
CA GLY A 180 1.78 0.84 -0.18
C GLY A 180 0.57 1.47 -0.87
N SER A 181 -0.61 1.18 -0.31
CA SER A 181 -1.89 1.55 -0.92
C SER A 181 -2.27 3.00 -0.66
N LEU A 182 -2.80 3.66 -1.69
CA LEU A 182 -3.48 4.96 -1.58
C LEU A 182 -4.93 4.82 -1.09
N ILE A 183 -5.44 3.61 -0.97
CA ILE A 183 -6.74 3.33 -0.40
C ILE A 183 -6.56 3.10 1.11
N LEU A 184 -7.17 3.93 1.93
CA LEU A 184 -7.11 3.82 3.39
C LEU A 184 -8.02 2.69 3.89
N TRP A 185 -7.66 1.44 3.60
CA TRP A 185 -8.40 0.23 3.98
C TRP A 185 -8.67 0.13 5.48
N GLN A 186 -7.77 0.70 6.30
CA GLN A 186 -7.88 0.72 7.76
C GLN A 186 -9.11 1.48 8.25
N LEU A 187 -9.72 2.31 7.40
CA LEU A 187 -10.93 3.06 7.71
C LEU A 187 -12.21 2.25 7.47
N GLU A 188 -12.17 1.16 6.71
CA GLU A 188 -13.37 0.34 6.49
C GLU A 188 -13.88 -0.24 7.82
N GLY A 189 -15.18 -0.12 8.07
CA GLY A 189 -15.84 -0.58 9.31
C GLY A 189 -15.55 0.27 10.55
N ARG A 190 -14.82 1.38 10.44
CA ARG A 190 -14.61 2.31 11.56
C ARG A 190 -15.79 3.27 11.70
N PRO A 191 -15.97 3.92 12.89
CA PRO A 191 -17.03 4.91 13.08
C PRO A 191 -17.01 6.02 12.03
N PRO A 192 -18.19 6.49 11.55
CA PRO A 192 -18.26 7.49 10.48
C PRO A 192 -17.54 8.80 10.77
N ASP A 193 -17.64 9.31 11.99
CA ASP A 193 -16.99 10.56 12.43
C ASP A 193 -15.47 10.46 12.39
N TYR A 194 -14.94 9.30 12.80
CA TYR A 194 -13.51 9.01 12.70
C TYR A 194 -13.06 8.90 11.26
N GLN A 195 -13.82 8.19 10.41
CA GLN A 195 -13.54 8.12 8.97
C GLN A 195 -13.51 9.52 8.35
N GLU A 196 -14.49 10.38 8.67
CA GLU A 196 -14.60 11.73 8.14
C GLU A 196 -13.37 12.57 8.50
N SER A 197 -13.00 12.57 9.79
CA SER A 197 -11.83 13.32 10.28
C SER A 197 -10.56 12.91 9.54
N MET A 198 -10.30 11.61 9.42
CA MET A 198 -9.08 11.10 8.77
C MET A 198 -9.07 11.34 7.26
N LEU A 199 -10.23 11.23 6.59
CA LEU A 199 -10.34 11.45 5.15
C LEU A 199 -10.22 12.92 4.76
N THR A 200 -10.67 13.85 5.60
CA THR A 200 -10.64 15.29 5.30
C THR A 200 -9.22 15.75 4.96
N ASP A 201 -8.26 15.49 5.84
CA ASP A 201 -6.87 15.87 5.61
C ASP A 201 -6.23 15.12 4.45
N TYR A 202 -6.52 13.83 4.33
CA TYR A 202 -6.00 13.00 3.24
C TYR A 202 -6.48 13.48 1.87
N LEU A 203 -7.78 13.75 1.73
CA LEU A 203 -8.36 14.25 0.49
C LEU A 203 -7.91 15.67 0.16
N ALA A 204 -7.66 16.51 1.16
CA ALA A 204 -7.06 17.83 0.93
C ALA A 204 -5.66 17.72 0.31
N CYS A 205 -4.84 16.76 0.75
CA CYS A 205 -3.55 16.47 0.13
C CYS A 205 -3.69 16.00 -1.33
N LEU A 206 -4.64 15.09 -1.61
CA LEU A 206 -4.92 14.63 -2.97
C LEU A 206 -5.38 15.78 -3.89
N GLU A 207 -6.23 16.67 -3.37
CA GLU A 207 -6.69 17.85 -4.09
C GLU A 207 -5.55 18.84 -4.37
N GLN A 208 -4.67 19.07 -3.38
CA GLN A 208 -3.49 19.92 -3.57
C GLN A 208 -2.57 19.38 -4.66
N SER A 209 -2.34 18.07 -4.66
CA SER A 209 -1.53 17.39 -5.68
C SER A 209 -2.16 17.51 -7.07
N ASN A 210 -3.48 17.32 -7.17
CA ASN A 210 -4.24 17.45 -8.41
C ASN A 210 -4.12 18.87 -8.99
N ARG A 211 -4.33 19.91 -8.19
CA ARG A 211 -4.20 21.31 -8.60
C ARG A 211 -2.82 21.66 -9.15
N GLN A 212 -1.78 21.01 -8.63
CA GLN A 212 -0.40 21.19 -9.07
C GLN A 212 0.00 20.28 -10.24
N GLY A 213 -0.88 19.35 -10.64
CA GLY A 213 -0.59 18.38 -11.68
C GLY A 213 0.54 17.42 -11.28
N ILE A 214 0.67 17.09 -10.01
CA ILE A 214 1.67 16.17 -9.45
C ILE A 214 1.03 14.79 -9.27
N PRO A 215 1.33 13.78 -10.08
CA PRO A 215 0.79 12.45 -9.88
C PRO A 215 1.37 11.80 -8.64
N ILE A 216 0.51 11.08 -7.90
CA ILE A 216 0.88 10.29 -6.74
C ILE A 216 0.88 8.82 -7.15
N ILE A 217 1.93 8.11 -6.79
CA ILE A 217 2.17 6.70 -7.09
C ILE A 217 2.14 5.91 -5.80
N GLY A 218 1.10 5.13 -5.57
CA GLY A 218 1.10 4.09 -4.54
C GLY A 218 1.82 2.85 -5.09
N TYR A 219 2.95 2.49 -4.51
CA TYR A 219 3.76 1.36 -4.97
C TYR A 219 3.58 0.16 -4.05
N ILE A 220 3.05 -0.93 -4.57
CA ILE A 220 2.79 -2.16 -3.80
C ILE A 220 3.62 -3.30 -4.40
N SER A 221 4.72 -3.63 -3.72
CA SER A 221 5.55 -4.80 -4.02
C SER A 221 4.83 -6.09 -3.62
N ARG A 222 5.00 -7.14 -4.41
CA ARG A 222 4.41 -8.47 -4.20
C ARG A 222 2.92 -8.44 -3.82
N PRO A 223 2.05 -7.77 -4.61
CA PRO A 223 0.66 -7.60 -4.27
C PRO A 223 -0.05 -8.94 -4.09
N ARG A 224 -0.91 -9.02 -3.07
CA ARG A 224 -1.76 -10.18 -2.79
C ARG A 224 -3.19 -9.98 -3.29
N SER A 225 -3.45 -8.87 -3.95
CA SER A 225 -4.75 -8.51 -4.53
C SER A 225 -5.21 -9.56 -5.54
N ARG A 226 -6.54 -9.66 -5.65
CA ARG A 226 -7.24 -10.63 -6.51
C ARG A 226 -8.38 -9.96 -7.26
N ASP A 227 -8.39 -8.64 -7.37
CA ASP A 227 -9.52 -7.88 -7.94
C ASP A 227 -9.83 -8.32 -9.37
N VAL A 228 -8.81 -8.51 -10.21
CA VAL A 228 -8.96 -8.95 -11.60
C VAL A 228 -9.27 -10.46 -11.67
N VAL A 229 -8.60 -11.28 -10.88
CA VAL A 229 -8.93 -12.72 -10.78
C VAL A 229 -10.37 -12.90 -10.28
N ASN A 230 -10.82 -12.10 -9.33
CA ASN A 230 -12.21 -12.14 -8.87
C ASN A 230 -13.21 -11.71 -9.95
N ALA A 231 -12.86 -10.74 -10.81
CA ALA A 231 -13.66 -10.43 -11.99
C ALA A 231 -13.77 -11.66 -12.92
N LEU A 232 -12.68 -12.36 -13.17
CA LEU A 232 -12.69 -13.59 -13.98
C LEU A 232 -13.52 -14.71 -13.32
N ARG A 233 -13.50 -14.80 -11.97
CA ARG A 233 -14.36 -15.74 -11.22
C ARG A 233 -15.86 -15.45 -11.47
N VAL A 234 -16.25 -14.17 -11.52
CA VAL A 234 -17.60 -13.78 -11.94
C VAL A 234 -17.86 -14.20 -13.37
N GLY A 235 -16.88 -14.03 -14.26
CA GLY A 235 -16.94 -14.50 -15.65
C GLY A 235 -17.18 -16.02 -15.76
N LEU A 236 -16.56 -16.83 -14.91
CA LEU A 236 -16.74 -18.29 -14.90
C LEU A 236 -18.12 -18.76 -14.44
N CYS A 237 -18.85 -17.93 -13.69
CA CYS A 237 -20.21 -18.26 -13.28
C CYS A 237 -21.14 -18.41 -14.48
N PRO A 238 -21.94 -19.49 -14.62
CA PRO A 238 -22.89 -19.65 -15.71
C PRO A 238 -24.06 -18.65 -15.69
N GLU A 239 -24.38 -18.11 -14.51
CA GLU A 239 -25.46 -17.15 -14.33
C GLU A 239 -25.16 -15.81 -15.03
N GLU A 240 -26.16 -15.20 -15.63
CA GLU A 240 -26.04 -13.85 -16.23
C GLU A 240 -25.83 -12.76 -15.17
N ALA A 241 -26.52 -12.89 -14.03
CA ALA A 241 -26.40 -12.01 -12.88
C ALA A 241 -25.96 -12.78 -11.62
N PRO A 242 -24.66 -13.12 -11.49
CA PRO A 242 -24.16 -13.88 -10.35
C PRO A 242 -24.49 -13.23 -9.01
N ASN A 243 -25.07 -13.98 -8.09
CA ASN A 243 -25.43 -13.51 -6.77
C ASN A 243 -24.86 -14.45 -5.70
N TYR A 244 -23.89 -13.96 -4.92
CA TYR A 244 -23.26 -14.72 -3.87
C TYR A 244 -24.26 -15.12 -2.76
N ASP A 245 -25.20 -14.24 -2.41
CA ASP A 245 -26.19 -14.49 -1.35
C ASP A 245 -27.20 -15.59 -1.71
N HIS A 246 -27.36 -15.89 -3.01
CA HIS A 246 -28.28 -16.88 -3.55
C HIS A 246 -27.62 -17.72 -4.64
N CYS A 247 -26.41 -18.26 -4.33
CA CYS A 247 -25.63 -19.04 -5.28
C CYS A 247 -26.26 -20.42 -5.52
N PRO A 248 -26.68 -20.79 -6.72
CA PRO A 248 -27.23 -22.12 -7.00
C PRO A 248 -26.18 -23.24 -6.89
N TYR A 249 -24.90 -22.89 -6.94
CA TYR A 249 -23.74 -23.79 -6.86
C TYR A 249 -23.10 -23.86 -5.46
N GLU A 250 -23.75 -23.30 -4.42
CA GLU A 250 -23.18 -23.24 -3.06
C GLU A 250 -22.86 -24.62 -2.48
N ARG A 251 -23.64 -25.64 -2.90
CA ARG A 251 -23.50 -27.02 -2.43
C ARG A 251 -22.59 -27.89 -3.28
N ASP A 252 -22.08 -27.36 -4.39
CA ASP A 252 -21.17 -28.08 -5.24
C ASP A 252 -19.81 -28.23 -4.54
N GLU A 253 -19.20 -29.41 -4.68
CA GLU A 253 -17.86 -29.66 -4.16
C GLU A 253 -16.83 -28.64 -4.72
N ARG A 254 -17.00 -28.26 -5.98
CA ARG A 254 -16.18 -27.24 -6.65
C ARG A 254 -17.04 -26.33 -7.52
N PRO A 255 -17.56 -25.23 -6.99
CA PRO A 255 -18.34 -24.25 -7.76
C PRO A 255 -17.55 -23.72 -8.96
N PRO A 256 -18.20 -23.29 -10.06
CA PRO A 256 -17.50 -22.77 -11.24
C PRO A 256 -16.53 -21.62 -10.92
N CYS A 257 -16.90 -20.71 -10.03
CA CYS A 257 -16.07 -19.61 -9.61
C CYS A 257 -14.85 -20.01 -8.73
N ALA A 258 -14.85 -21.23 -8.17
CA ALA A 258 -13.74 -21.74 -7.36
C ALA A 258 -12.60 -22.37 -8.21
N GLN A 259 -12.81 -22.58 -9.50
CA GLN A 259 -11.83 -23.22 -10.38
C GLN A 259 -10.49 -22.45 -10.46
N ILE A 260 -10.51 -21.13 -10.29
CA ILE A 260 -9.32 -20.27 -10.27
C ILE A 260 -9.11 -19.59 -8.90
N GLU A 261 -9.76 -20.10 -7.85
CA GLU A 261 -9.61 -19.57 -6.50
C GLU A 261 -8.18 -19.78 -5.99
N GLY A 262 -7.71 -18.84 -5.16
CA GLY A 262 -6.35 -18.88 -4.63
C GLY A 262 -5.30 -18.19 -5.52
N LEU A 263 -5.58 -17.97 -6.82
CA LEU A 263 -4.72 -17.16 -7.67
C LEU A 263 -4.70 -15.70 -7.19
N THR A 264 -3.57 -15.05 -7.39
CA THR A 264 -3.41 -13.59 -7.24
C THR A 264 -3.28 -12.94 -8.61
N ASP A 265 -3.67 -11.67 -8.69
CA ASP A 265 -3.48 -10.88 -9.91
C ASP A 265 -2.01 -10.82 -10.32
N ARG A 266 -1.08 -10.78 -9.35
CA ARG A 266 0.36 -10.86 -9.61
C ARG A 266 0.75 -12.10 -10.42
N ARG A 267 0.20 -13.28 -10.10
CA ARG A 267 0.50 -14.51 -10.86
C ARG A 267 -0.10 -14.45 -12.25
N LEU A 268 -1.32 -13.94 -12.38
CA LEU A 268 -1.98 -13.76 -13.68
C LEU A 268 -1.15 -12.84 -14.58
N PHE A 269 -0.76 -11.66 -14.10
CA PHE A 269 -0.03 -10.68 -14.91
C PHE A 269 1.43 -11.05 -15.12
N ALA A 270 2.04 -11.91 -14.31
CA ALA A 270 3.36 -12.46 -14.57
C ALA A 270 3.42 -13.36 -15.83
N SER A 271 2.29 -13.96 -16.23
CA SER A 271 2.20 -14.74 -17.47
C SER A 271 1.88 -13.90 -18.71
N LEU A 272 1.52 -12.62 -18.54
CA LEU A 272 1.02 -11.76 -19.62
C LEU A 272 1.98 -10.61 -19.96
N LEU A 273 2.61 -10.02 -18.94
CA LEU A 273 3.43 -8.81 -19.09
C LEU A 273 4.90 -9.16 -19.29
N LYS A 274 5.55 -8.49 -20.22
CA LYS A 274 7.01 -8.45 -20.35
C LYS A 274 7.59 -7.37 -19.45
N ALA A 275 8.88 -7.47 -19.15
CA ALA A 275 9.58 -6.45 -18.38
C ALA A 275 9.38 -5.04 -19.00
N GLY A 276 8.95 -4.10 -18.19
CA GLY A 276 8.59 -2.74 -18.58
C GLY A 276 7.14 -2.58 -19.05
N GLU A 277 6.41 -3.64 -19.35
CA GLU A 277 5.00 -3.52 -19.73
C GLU A 277 4.09 -3.39 -18.51
N ARG A 278 3.02 -2.61 -18.69
CA ARG A 278 1.91 -2.52 -17.73
C ARG A 278 0.60 -3.06 -18.32
N SER A 279 -0.31 -3.45 -17.45
CA SER A 279 -1.72 -3.72 -17.80
C SER A 279 -2.47 -2.41 -18.12
N GLN A 280 -3.71 -2.53 -18.58
CA GLN A 280 -4.67 -1.43 -18.51
C GLN A 280 -4.86 -0.94 -17.06
N VAL A 281 -5.50 0.21 -16.89
CA VAL A 281 -5.91 0.72 -15.58
C VAL A 281 -7.25 0.11 -15.19
N PHE A 282 -7.29 -0.49 -14.02
CA PHE A 282 -8.48 -1.02 -13.37
C PHE A 282 -8.95 -0.07 -12.26
N GLY A 283 -10.23 -0.12 -11.92
CA GLY A 283 -10.74 0.50 -10.70
C GLY A 283 -10.98 -0.54 -9.61
N SER A 284 -11.16 -0.09 -8.38
CA SER A 284 -11.55 -0.93 -7.24
C SER A 284 -12.99 -0.67 -6.82
N THR A 285 -13.70 -1.72 -6.38
CA THR A 285 -15.07 -1.65 -5.84
C THR A 285 -15.10 -1.48 -4.31
N SER A 286 -13.98 -1.13 -3.68
CA SER A 286 -13.92 -0.86 -2.25
C SER A 286 -14.88 0.29 -1.87
N ARG A 287 -15.69 0.07 -0.82
CA ARG A 287 -16.71 1.03 -0.37
C ARG A 287 -16.12 2.33 0.15
N ILE A 288 -14.92 2.29 0.73
CA ILE A 288 -14.27 3.51 1.22
C ILE A 288 -14.00 4.50 0.08
N LEU A 289 -13.82 4.03 -1.16
CA LEU A 289 -13.62 4.88 -2.34
C LEU A 289 -14.85 5.72 -2.71
N ASP A 290 -16.04 5.37 -2.24
CA ASP A 290 -17.23 6.21 -2.46
C ASP A 290 -17.11 7.56 -1.75
N ARG A 291 -16.26 7.63 -0.72
CA ARG A 291 -15.93 8.86 0.02
C ARG A 291 -14.78 9.66 -0.58
N TYR A 292 -14.05 9.11 -1.56
CA TYR A 292 -12.93 9.80 -2.23
C TYR A 292 -13.39 10.82 -3.29
N GLY A 293 -14.66 10.79 -3.68
CA GLY A 293 -15.22 11.71 -4.68
C GLY A 293 -14.43 11.69 -5.99
N ALA A 294 -13.90 12.83 -6.40
CA ALA A 294 -13.09 12.98 -7.61
C ALA A 294 -11.69 12.31 -7.52
N HIS A 295 -11.29 11.89 -6.33
CA HIS A 295 -9.96 11.29 -6.08
C HIS A 295 -10.02 9.76 -5.97
N ARG A 296 -11.03 9.10 -6.54
CA ARG A 296 -11.07 7.62 -6.59
C ARG A 296 -9.75 7.07 -7.08
N ILE A 297 -9.31 5.95 -6.50
CA ILE A 297 -8.04 5.33 -6.83
C ILE A 297 -8.27 4.24 -7.87
N GLY A 298 -7.53 4.34 -8.99
CA GLY A 298 -7.34 3.28 -9.96
C GLY A 298 -6.01 2.59 -9.76
N PHE A 299 -5.82 1.45 -10.42
CA PHE A 299 -4.57 0.70 -10.34
C PHE A 299 -4.23 -0.02 -11.64
N PHE A 300 -2.96 -0.30 -11.82
CA PHE A 300 -2.48 -1.20 -12.87
C PHE A 300 -1.35 -2.10 -12.33
N TYR A 301 -1.07 -3.18 -13.06
CA TYR A 301 0.05 -4.06 -12.78
C TYR A 301 1.21 -3.72 -13.72
N LEU A 302 2.42 -3.65 -13.17
CA LEU A 302 3.65 -3.33 -13.89
C LEU A 302 4.69 -4.43 -13.65
N HIS A 303 5.31 -4.91 -14.73
CA HIS A 303 6.42 -5.84 -14.64
C HIS A 303 7.74 -5.07 -14.53
N VAL A 304 8.30 -5.00 -13.32
CA VAL A 304 9.54 -4.25 -13.05
C VAL A 304 10.82 -5.06 -13.31
N GLY A 305 10.73 -6.17 -14.04
CA GLY A 305 11.87 -7.06 -14.33
C GLY A 305 12.01 -8.19 -13.30
N SER A 306 12.07 -7.89 -12.04
CA SER A 306 12.19 -8.86 -10.93
C SER A 306 10.84 -9.39 -10.43
N GLU A 307 9.79 -8.59 -10.55
CA GLU A 307 8.44 -8.94 -10.07
C GLU A 307 7.33 -8.16 -10.79
N ILE A 308 6.09 -8.58 -10.52
CA ILE A 308 4.90 -7.78 -10.84
C ILE A 308 4.54 -6.98 -9.60
N VAL A 309 4.42 -5.67 -9.77
CA VAL A 309 3.97 -4.74 -8.74
C VAL A 309 2.58 -4.19 -9.08
N ARG A 310 1.83 -3.76 -8.08
CA ARG A 310 0.60 -3.00 -8.26
C ARG A 310 0.90 -1.52 -8.04
N ILE A 311 0.57 -0.70 -9.02
CA ILE A 311 0.69 0.74 -8.96
C ILE A 311 -0.72 1.32 -8.81
N GLU A 312 -0.91 2.09 -7.76
CA GLU A 312 -2.15 2.82 -7.49
C GLU A 312 -1.95 4.31 -7.78
N LEU A 313 -2.98 4.96 -8.34
CA LEU A 313 -2.97 6.37 -8.66
C LEU A 313 -4.38 6.95 -8.65
N PRO A 314 -4.55 8.26 -8.36
CA PRO A 314 -5.85 8.90 -8.44
C PRO A 314 -6.40 8.91 -9.86
N GLN A 315 -7.72 8.85 -9.99
CA GLN A 315 -8.43 8.77 -11.28
C GLN A 315 -8.08 9.92 -12.23
N TRP A 316 -7.93 11.15 -11.71
CA TRP A 316 -7.54 12.30 -12.53
C TRP A 316 -6.14 12.14 -13.16
N ALA A 317 -5.23 11.42 -12.50
CA ALA A 317 -3.92 11.08 -13.07
C ALA A 317 -4.02 9.91 -14.05
N SER A 318 -4.86 8.91 -13.78
CA SER A 318 -5.03 7.74 -14.65
C SER A 318 -5.77 8.03 -15.96
N THR A 319 -6.64 9.05 -15.98
CA THR A 319 -7.37 9.50 -17.18
C THR A 319 -6.60 10.52 -18.01
N ASN A 320 -5.49 11.06 -17.49
CA ASN A 320 -4.59 11.92 -18.23
C ASN A 320 -3.42 11.09 -18.80
N ALA A 321 -3.39 10.91 -20.11
CA ALA A 321 -2.40 10.05 -20.76
C ALA A 321 -0.95 10.46 -20.45
N ALA A 322 -0.63 11.76 -20.41
CA ALA A 322 0.72 12.23 -20.12
C ALA A 322 1.14 11.96 -18.67
N LEU A 323 0.22 12.11 -17.71
CA LEU A 323 0.48 11.76 -16.30
C LEU A 323 0.59 10.25 -16.09
N LEU A 324 -0.25 9.46 -16.77
CA LEU A 324 -0.20 8.00 -16.69
C LEU A 324 1.12 7.46 -17.27
N ASP A 325 1.58 8.00 -18.39
CA ASP A 325 2.87 7.65 -18.99
C ASP A 325 4.05 8.05 -18.08
N LEU A 326 3.97 9.23 -17.46
CA LEU A 326 4.96 9.68 -16.47
C LEU A 326 5.02 8.73 -15.26
N VAL A 327 3.85 8.36 -14.69
CA VAL A 327 3.74 7.39 -13.59
C VAL A 327 4.37 6.05 -13.96
N HIS A 328 4.02 5.52 -15.13
CA HIS A 328 4.54 4.25 -15.63
C HIS A 328 6.07 4.28 -15.77
N ALA A 329 6.59 5.32 -16.46
CA ALA A 329 8.01 5.46 -16.71
C ALA A 329 8.82 5.66 -15.41
N VAL A 330 8.31 6.50 -14.49
CA VAL A 330 8.99 6.77 -13.21
C VAL A 330 8.94 5.56 -12.29
N ALA A 331 7.80 4.87 -12.16
CA ALA A 331 7.70 3.67 -11.32
C ALA A 331 8.69 2.58 -11.77
N TYR A 332 8.80 2.36 -13.09
CA TYR A 332 9.77 1.41 -13.65
C TYR A 332 11.22 1.86 -13.40
N ASP A 333 11.57 3.12 -13.74
CA ASP A 333 12.93 3.68 -13.59
C ASP A 333 13.39 3.63 -12.13
N GLN A 334 12.52 3.95 -11.18
CA GLN A 334 12.82 3.90 -9.75
C GLN A 334 13.10 2.47 -9.27
N ALA A 335 12.30 1.50 -9.72
CA ALA A 335 12.51 0.10 -9.40
C ALA A 335 13.82 -0.44 -10.00
N GLN A 336 14.17 -0.03 -11.25
CA GLN A 336 15.44 -0.44 -11.88
C GLN A 336 16.64 0.13 -11.10
N LYS A 337 16.61 1.41 -10.71
CA LYS A 337 17.67 2.05 -9.93
C LYS A 337 17.84 1.46 -8.53
N GLY A 338 16.77 1.00 -7.93
CA GLY A 338 16.75 0.37 -6.61
C GLY A 338 16.81 -1.16 -6.64
N MET A 339 17.26 -1.77 -7.73
CA MET A 339 17.44 -3.23 -7.87
C MET A 339 16.16 -4.04 -7.62
N GLY A 340 15.02 -3.54 -8.07
CA GLY A 340 13.72 -4.21 -7.98
C GLY A 340 12.70 -3.52 -7.06
N TYR A 341 13.14 -2.55 -6.25
CA TYR A 341 12.27 -1.72 -5.41
C TYR A 341 12.64 -0.24 -5.59
N PRO A 342 11.69 0.73 -5.57
CA PRO A 342 11.97 2.13 -5.83
C PRO A 342 13.05 2.71 -4.91
N VAL A 343 14.13 3.25 -5.50
CA VAL A 343 15.25 3.77 -4.72
C VAL A 343 14.82 4.91 -3.79
N ALA A 344 13.91 5.79 -4.23
CA ALA A 344 13.42 6.88 -3.39
C ALA A 344 12.69 6.37 -2.14
N LEU A 345 11.88 5.30 -2.26
CA LEU A 345 11.19 4.67 -1.13
C LEU A 345 12.18 3.96 -0.20
N ALA A 346 13.15 3.24 -0.75
CA ALA A 346 14.19 2.57 0.04
C ALA A 346 14.98 3.58 0.87
N GLU A 347 15.36 4.71 0.29
CA GLU A 347 16.08 5.78 0.97
C GLU A 347 15.19 6.47 2.04
N ALA A 348 13.91 6.73 1.74
CA ALA A 348 12.98 7.30 2.71
C ALA A 348 12.82 6.37 3.91
N HIS A 349 12.66 5.07 3.68
CA HIS A 349 12.61 4.07 4.74
C HIS A 349 13.88 4.09 5.61
N GLN A 350 15.05 4.11 4.98
CA GLN A 350 16.32 4.10 5.69
C GLN A 350 16.52 5.35 6.57
N GLN A 351 16.04 6.51 6.11
CA GLN A 351 16.08 7.77 6.86
C GLN A 351 15.02 7.84 7.97
N ALA A 352 13.88 7.16 7.80
CA ALA A 352 12.79 7.16 8.78
C ALA A 352 13.06 6.24 9.99
N VAL A 353 13.74 5.09 9.76
CA VAL A 353 13.89 4.03 10.76
C VAL A 353 14.47 4.52 12.07
N VAL A 354 13.72 4.33 13.16
CA VAL A 354 14.22 4.47 14.54
C VAL A 354 14.76 3.13 15.01
N ARG A 355 16.07 3.06 15.23
CA ARG A 355 16.76 1.85 15.69
C ARG A 355 16.53 1.57 17.17
N GLY A 356 16.73 0.32 17.60
CA GLY A 356 16.54 -0.07 19.00
C GLY A 356 17.35 0.78 19.99
N ALA A 357 18.63 1.07 19.66
CA ALA A 357 19.48 1.92 20.48
C ALA A 357 18.99 3.38 20.58
N GLU A 358 18.45 3.92 19.51
CA GLU A 358 17.87 5.29 19.49
C GLU A 358 16.58 5.36 20.31
N ARG A 359 15.77 4.30 20.26
CA ARG A 359 14.58 4.18 21.11
C ARG A 359 14.96 4.12 22.59
N ASP A 360 15.99 3.35 22.95
CA ASP A 360 16.45 3.25 24.33
C ASP A 360 17.02 4.59 24.80
N LEU A 361 17.81 5.27 23.97
CA LEU A 361 18.30 6.62 24.24
C LEU A 361 17.17 7.63 24.43
N PHE A 362 16.12 7.57 23.59
CA PHE A 362 14.93 8.42 23.75
C PHE A 362 14.30 8.29 25.15
N TYR A 363 14.09 7.07 25.63
CA TYR A 363 13.53 6.85 26.98
C TYR A 363 14.49 7.28 28.09
N ASP A 364 15.80 7.13 27.89
CA ASP A 364 16.80 7.61 28.85
C ASP A 364 16.79 9.15 28.92
N MET A 365 16.67 9.85 27.80
CA MET A 365 16.53 11.30 27.75
C MET A 365 15.25 11.76 28.47
N VAL A 366 14.10 11.15 28.20
CA VAL A 366 12.84 11.44 28.90
C VAL A 366 13.02 11.26 30.40
N THR A 367 13.59 10.13 30.83
CA THR A 367 13.83 9.83 32.25
C THR A 367 14.74 10.87 32.90
N ALA A 368 15.83 11.26 32.23
CA ALA A 368 16.80 12.24 32.76
C ALA A 368 16.16 13.61 32.97
N VAL A 369 15.39 14.12 31.98
CA VAL A 369 14.71 15.42 32.07
C VAL A 369 13.69 15.45 33.21
N PHE A 370 12.91 14.38 33.38
CA PHE A 370 11.89 14.33 34.44
C PHE A 370 12.53 14.23 35.83
N ARG A 371 13.63 13.47 35.99
CA ARG A 371 14.40 13.43 37.24
C ARG A 371 14.98 14.78 37.62
N GLN A 372 15.53 15.53 36.69
CA GLN A 372 16.04 16.89 36.93
C GLN A 372 14.94 17.84 37.41
N ARG A 373 13.69 17.61 37.05
CA ARG A 373 12.54 18.39 37.47
C ARG A 373 11.87 17.89 38.78
N GLY A 374 12.50 16.92 39.46
CA GLY A 374 12.04 16.45 40.77
C GLY A 374 10.90 15.41 40.71
N ALA A 375 10.57 14.87 39.54
CA ALA A 375 9.56 13.85 39.47
C ALA A 375 10.06 12.51 40.09
N VAL A 376 9.29 11.96 41.04
CA VAL A 376 9.55 10.64 41.60
C VAL A 376 9.10 9.58 40.59
N MET A 377 10.07 8.88 40.03
CA MET A 377 9.85 7.95 38.93
C MET A 377 9.95 6.51 39.37
N ALA A 378 8.90 5.74 39.22
CA ALA A 378 8.90 4.30 39.38
C ALA A 378 9.13 3.63 38.02
N VAL A 379 10.37 3.30 37.71
CA VAL A 379 10.69 2.44 36.55
C VAL A 379 10.24 1.02 36.86
N SER A 380 9.45 0.41 35.97
CA SER A 380 8.99 -0.97 36.15
C SER A 380 10.18 -1.93 36.27
N PRO A 381 10.26 -2.77 37.33
CA PRO A 381 11.32 -3.78 37.50
C PRO A 381 11.41 -4.75 36.30
N LYS A 382 10.31 -4.97 35.58
CA LYS A 382 10.24 -5.80 34.38
C LYS A 382 11.06 -5.18 33.20
N ASN A 383 11.00 -3.86 33.03
CA ASN A 383 11.79 -3.17 32.00
C ASN A 383 13.28 -3.15 32.34
N LEU A 384 13.64 -2.94 33.60
CA LEU A 384 15.03 -3.01 34.03
C LEU A 384 15.65 -4.41 33.76
N ARG A 385 14.88 -5.47 33.95
CA ARG A 385 15.34 -6.85 33.64
C ARG A 385 15.47 -7.08 32.13
N LYS A 386 14.48 -6.64 31.31
CA LYS A 386 14.56 -6.81 29.85
C LYS A 386 15.74 -6.07 29.23
N ARG A 387 16.00 -4.83 29.65
CA ARG A 387 17.18 -4.06 29.18
C ARG A 387 18.53 -4.71 29.55
N ARG A 388 18.58 -5.44 30.66
CA ARG A 388 19.81 -6.19 31.08
C ARG A 388 19.97 -7.55 30.39
N MET A 389 18.94 -8.11 29.77
CA MET A 389 18.96 -9.41 29.08
C MET A 389 19.16 -9.30 27.57
N THR A 390 19.22 -8.09 27.02
CA THR A 390 19.43 -7.83 25.58
C THR A 390 20.90 -7.39 25.33
N VAL A 391 21.83 -8.07 25.95
CA VAL A 391 23.27 -7.96 25.66
C VAL A 391 23.74 -9.24 25.01
#